data_4db5f47b06e2f80e2c3e48d681677bee
#
_entry.id   4db5f47b06e2f80e2c3e48d681677bee
#
_cell.length_a   1.000
_cell.length_b   1.000
_cell.length_c   1.000
_cell.angle_alpha   90.00
_cell.angle_beta   90.00
_cell.angle_gamma   90.00
#
_symmetry.space_group_name_H-M   'P 1'
#
loop_
_entity.id
_entity.type
_entity.pdbx_description
1 polymer ?
#
loop_
_entity_poly.entity_id
_entity_poly.type
_entity_poly.pdbx_seq_one_letter_code
_entity_poly.pdbx_strand_id
1 'polypeptide(L)'
;MLQRVLTGLGLTLAAVGLTLASAGLLSAQQVPTPESYFGYEIGSERSLANWTELTAYYEVLANASGRVKVDTLGLTTMGQPFVMVTVTSEENQNRLSELHDIQMRLADPRRVSGEEELQELIAVGRTVVLITHGIHSTEVGGPQTAARLLYRLASSNEERVREILDNVILLDIPSLNPDGTEWVADWYNEWLGTEYEASALPWLYHYYVGHDNNRDWYAFTQSETQHTVLGAHNAWHPQIVHDIHQMGGGGARIFFPPYMDPIEHNVDP
;
A
#
# COMPACT_ATOMS: atom_id res chain seq x y z
N MET A 1 40.15 -14.73 -86.80
CA MET A 1 41.48 -15.17 -86.37
C MET A 1 41.52 -15.11 -84.84
N LEU A 2 41.76 -16.24 -84.25
CA LEU A 2 42.03 -16.58 -82.78
C LEU A 2 41.24 -15.89 -81.72
N GLN A 3 40.28 -16.53 -81.09
CA GLN A 3 40.34 -17.47 -79.95
C GLN A 3 41.27 -17.00 -78.81
N ARG A 4 40.63 -16.80 -77.64
CA ARG A 4 41.06 -17.40 -76.37
C ARG A 4 39.95 -17.35 -75.37
N VAL A 5 39.56 -18.55 -74.91
CA VAL A 5 38.75 -18.90 -73.76
C VAL A 5 39.54 -18.66 -72.47
N LEU A 6 38.99 -18.06 -71.47
CA LEU A 6 39.46 -18.19 -70.11
C LEU A 6 38.27 -18.37 -69.16
N THR A 7 38.22 -19.54 -68.66
CA THR A 7 37.35 -20.01 -67.52
C THR A 7 37.78 -19.32 -66.26
N GLY A 8 36.83 -18.67 -65.57
CA GLY A 8 37.00 -18.11 -64.21
C GLY A 8 36.06 -18.77 -63.24
N LEU A 9 36.62 -19.55 -62.31
CA LEU A 9 35.96 -20.16 -61.19
C LEU A 9 35.27 -19.09 -60.36
N GLY A 10 33.96 -19.28 -60.17
CA GLY A 10 33.23 -18.53 -59.18
C GLY A 10 33.41 -19.13 -57.78
N LEU A 11 33.99 -18.38 -56.86
CA LEU A 11 33.94 -18.65 -55.41
C LEU A 11 32.68 -18.02 -54.85
N THR A 12 31.71 -18.85 -54.45
CA THR A 12 30.57 -18.45 -53.65
C THR A 12 31.01 -18.41 -52.20
N LEU A 13 31.18 -17.20 -51.65
CA LEU A 13 31.28 -16.98 -50.19
C LEU A 13 29.90 -17.04 -49.58
N ALA A 14 29.62 -18.11 -48.86
CA ALA A 14 28.48 -18.21 -47.98
C ALA A 14 28.75 -17.40 -46.69
N ALA A 15 28.13 -16.21 -46.59
CA ALA A 15 28.14 -15.43 -45.37
C ALA A 15 27.16 -16.09 -44.36
N VAL A 16 27.69 -16.82 -43.39
CA VAL A 16 26.94 -17.30 -42.23
C VAL A 16 26.75 -16.09 -41.32
N GLY A 17 25.55 -15.51 -41.38
CA GLY A 17 25.12 -14.47 -40.46
C GLY A 17 24.87 -15.08 -39.07
N LEU A 18 25.80 -14.91 -38.15
CA LEU A 18 25.63 -15.20 -36.75
C LEU A 18 24.75 -14.10 -36.13
N THR A 19 23.44 -14.28 -36.10
CA THR A 19 22.55 -13.43 -35.28
C THR A 19 22.77 -13.79 -33.82
N LEU A 20 23.60 -13.00 -33.15
CA LEU A 20 23.64 -12.96 -31.70
C LEU A 20 22.29 -12.41 -31.21
N ALA A 21 21.40 -13.31 -30.85
CA ALA A 21 20.25 -12.97 -30.01
C ALA A 21 20.83 -12.56 -28.65
N SER A 22 20.99 -11.27 -28.42
CA SER A 22 21.18 -10.70 -27.10
C SER A 22 19.88 -10.91 -26.36
N ALA A 23 19.75 -12.07 -25.67
CA ALA A 23 18.82 -12.22 -24.59
C ALA A 23 19.28 -11.22 -23.52
N GLY A 24 18.68 -10.02 -23.52
CA GLY A 24 18.79 -9.09 -22.43
C GLY A 24 18.30 -9.83 -21.20
N LEU A 25 19.22 -10.17 -20.31
CA LEU A 25 18.89 -10.50 -18.94
C LEU A 25 18.14 -9.27 -18.43
N LEU A 26 16.81 -9.35 -18.38
CA LEU A 26 16.01 -8.46 -17.57
C LEU A 26 16.53 -8.67 -16.14
N SER A 27 17.47 -7.83 -15.73
CA SER A 27 17.83 -7.71 -14.31
C SER A 27 16.53 -7.39 -13.62
N ALA A 28 16.04 -8.30 -12.75
CA ALA A 28 14.91 -8.00 -11.91
C ALA A 28 15.24 -6.68 -11.22
N GLN A 29 14.44 -5.65 -11.49
CA GLN A 29 14.67 -4.33 -10.94
C GLN A 29 14.59 -4.46 -9.42
N GLN A 30 15.71 -4.19 -8.74
CA GLN A 30 15.75 -4.30 -7.29
C GLN A 30 14.82 -3.22 -6.74
N VAL A 31 13.85 -3.64 -5.91
CA VAL A 31 12.93 -2.74 -5.22
C VAL A 31 13.73 -1.77 -4.34
N PRO A 32 13.66 -0.46 -4.57
CA PRO A 32 14.42 0.52 -3.79
C PRO A 32 14.05 0.46 -2.30
N THR A 33 15.04 0.40 -1.42
CA THR A 33 14.78 0.45 0.02
C THR A 33 14.30 1.84 0.45
N PRO A 34 13.53 1.97 1.54
CA PRO A 34 13.17 3.26 2.08
C PRO A 34 14.40 4.14 2.31
N GLU A 35 15.47 3.59 2.88
CA GLU A 35 16.72 4.32 3.16
C GLU A 35 17.37 4.86 1.88
N SER A 36 17.32 4.09 0.78
CA SER A 36 17.90 4.53 -0.49
C SER A 36 17.06 5.62 -1.16
N TYR A 37 15.76 5.65 -0.88
CA TYR A 37 14.82 6.60 -1.45
C TYR A 37 14.77 7.92 -0.66
N PHE A 38 14.56 7.84 0.65
CA PHE A 38 14.44 9.01 1.53
C PHE A 38 15.79 9.60 1.95
N GLY A 39 16.89 8.83 1.82
CA GLY A 39 18.22 9.25 2.27
C GLY A 39 18.46 9.09 3.77
N TYR A 40 17.52 8.50 4.50
CA TYR A 40 17.61 8.19 5.93
C TYR A 40 16.82 6.94 6.26
N GLU A 41 17.09 6.30 7.38
CA GLU A 41 16.32 5.17 7.88
C GLU A 41 14.98 5.68 8.44
N ILE A 42 13.86 5.16 7.93
CA ILE A 42 12.53 5.49 8.45
C ILE A 42 12.45 5.15 9.95
N GLY A 43 12.07 6.15 10.73
CA GLY A 43 12.02 6.08 12.19
C GLY A 43 13.32 6.52 12.89
N SER A 44 14.35 6.94 12.15
CA SER A 44 15.51 7.59 12.75
C SER A 44 15.15 8.95 13.34
N GLU A 45 15.93 9.37 14.31
CA GLU A 45 15.72 10.66 14.98
C GLU A 45 15.74 11.80 13.97
N ARG A 46 14.83 12.76 14.14
CA ARG A 46 14.76 14.01 13.40
C ARG A 46 14.59 13.84 11.89
N SER A 47 13.93 12.75 11.49
CA SER A 47 13.69 12.42 10.10
C SER A 47 12.23 12.01 9.93
N LEU A 48 11.47 12.78 9.18
CA LEU A 48 10.04 12.60 8.99
C LEU A 48 9.65 12.89 7.54
N ALA A 49 9.20 11.87 6.82
CA ALA A 49 8.67 12.02 5.47
C ALA A 49 7.26 12.60 5.51
N ASN A 50 6.97 13.53 4.61
CA ASN A 50 5.63 14.08 4.43
C ASN A 50 4.77 13.18 3.50
N TRP A 51 3.51 13.53 3.30
CA TRP A 51 2.59 12.70 2.50
C TRP A 51 2.98 12.65 1.03
N THR A 52 3.45 13.77 0.48
CA THR A 52 3.93 13.87 -0.90
C THR A 52 5.10 12.90 -1.14
N GLU A 53 6.06 12.85 -0.24
CA GLU A 53 7.21 11.94 -0.31
C GLU A 53 6.79 10.47 -0.16
N LEU A 54 5.88 10.19 0.80
CA LEU A 54 5.39 8.84 1.04
C LEU A 54 4.63 8.28 -0.17
N THR A 55 3.70 9.06 -0.75
CA THR A 55 2.94 8.61 -1.93
C THR A 55 3.83 8.41 -3.15
N ALA A 56 4.81 9.27 -3.38
CA ALA A 56 5.79 9.08 -4.43
C ALA A 56 6.60 7.79 -4.25
N TYR A 57 6.95 7.44 -3.02
CA TYR A 57 7.61 6.17 -2.73
C TYR A 57 6.71 4.95 -3.01
N TYR A 58 5.42 5.01 -2.69
CA TYR A 58 4.50 3.91 -2.99
C TYR A 58 4.39 3.66 -4.49
N GLU A 59 4.40 4.69 -5.32
CA GLU A 59 4.47 4.56 -6.77
C GLU A 59 5.78 3.91 -7.24
N VAL A 60 6.90 4.23 -6.59
CA VAL A 60 8.19 3.55 -6.86
C VAL A 60 8.09 2.06 -6.53
N LEU A 61 7.47 1.68 -5.42
CA LEU A 61 7.24 0.28 -5.06
C LEU A 61 6.37 -0.44 -6.09
N ALA A 62 5.28 0.17 -6.52
CA ALA A 62 4.37 -0.40 -7.51
C ALA A 62 5.05 -0.60 -8.88
N ASN A 63 5.90 0.35 -9.29
CA ASN A 63 6.67 0.23 -10.53
C ASN A 63 7.80 -0.82 -10.47
N ALA A 64 8.30 -1.13 -9.27
CA ALA A 64 9.41 -2.06 -9.06
C ALA A 64 8.98 -3.48 -8.70
N SER A 65 7.73 -3.72 -8.30
CA SER A 65 7.24 -5.00 -7.80
C SER A 65 5.84 -5.33 -8.31
N GLY A 66 5.69 -6.45 -8.98
CA GLY A 66 4.38 -6.97 -9.41
C GLY A 66 3.45 -7.39 -8.27
N ARG A 67 3.91 -7.28 -7.01
CA ARG A 67 3.11 -7.56 -5.80
C ARG A 67 2.31 -6.35 -5.33
N VAL A 68 2.61 -5.15 -5.81
CA VAL A 68 2.10 -3.88 -5.30
C VAL A 68 1.28 -3.17 -6.34
N LYS A 69 0.12 -2.67 -5.96
CA LYS A 69 -0.72 -1.78 -6.76
C LYS A 69 -1.12 -0.59 -5.91
N VAL A 70 -1.04 0.62 -6.47
CA VAL A 70 -1.52 1.85 -5.83
C VAL A 70 -2.79 2.32 -6.53
N ASP A 71 -3.84 2.54 -5.78
CA ASP A 71 -5.10 3.09 -6.26
C ASP A 71 -5.39 4.41 -5.55
N THR A 72 -5.70 5.47 -6.29
CA THR A 72 -6.23 6.71 -5.72
C THR A 72 -7.74 6.57 -5.57
N LEU A 73 -8.24 6.46 -4.35
CA LEU A 73 -9.66 6.32 -4.03
C LEU A 73 -10.42 7.64 -4.21
N GLY A 74 -9.74 8.76 -4.17
CA GLY A 74 -10.28 10.09 -4.34
C GLY A 74 -9.29 11.17 -3.92
N LEU A 75 -9.78 12.38 -3.72
CA LEU A 75 -8.99 13.50 -3.20
C LEU A 75 -9.43 13.83 -1.77
N THR A 76 -8.46 14.21 -0.95
CA THR A 76 -8.72 14.72 0.39
C THR A 76 -9.38 16.10 0.36
N THR A 77 -9.75 16.59 1.52
CA THR A 77 -10.32 17.93 1.71
C THR A 77 -9.45 19.05 1.11
N MET A 78 -8.10 18.92 1.16
CA MET A 78 -7.16 19.88 0.59
C MET A 78 -6.67 19.51 -0.81
N GLY A 79 -7.20 18.44 -1.41
CA GLY A 79 -6.87 18.00 -2.77
C GLY A 79 -5.66 17.09 -2.89
N GLN A 80 -5.16 16.54 -1.81
CA GLN A 80 -4.12 15.50 -1.83
C GLN A 80 -4.69 14.16 -2.32
N PRO A 81 -3.90 13.29 -2.95
CA PRO A 81 -4.37 11.96 -3.30
C PRO A 81 -4.65 11.14 -2.03
N PHE A 82 -5.85 10.55 -1.95
CA PHE A 82 -6.20 9.58 -0.92
C PHE A 82 -5.96 8.19 -1.49
N VAL A 83 -4.88 7.53 -1.06
CA VAL A 83 -4.42 6.29 -1.70
C VAL A 83 -4.69 5.06 -0.86
N MET A 84 -4.93 3.94 -1.55
CA MET A 84 -4.92 2.59 -1.01
C MET A 84 -3.87 1.77 -1.76
N VAL A 85 -3.01 1.09 -1.03
CA VAL A 85 -1.98 0.22 -1.57
C VAL A 85 -2.41 -1.24 -1.39
N THR A 86 -2.65 -1.93 -2.50
CA THR A 86 -2.99 -3.36 -2.49
C THR A 86 -1.71 -4.18 -2.63
N VAL A 87 -1.47 -5.10 -1.69
CA VAL A 87 -0.30 -5.98 -1.71
C VAL A 87 -0.72 -7.44 -1.58
N THR A 88 -0.27 -8.26 -2.51
CA THR A 88 -0.48 -9.72 -2.53
C THR A 88 0.57 -10.35 -3.44
N SER A 89 0.55 -11.68 -3.66
CA SER A 89 1.47 -12.31 -4.62
C SER A 89 1.20 -11.83 -6.05
N GLU A 90 2.19 -11.92 -6.93
CA GLU A 90 2.03 -11.56 -8.34
C GLU A 90 0.93 -12.39 -9.03
N GLU A 91 0.79 -13.66 -8.64
CA GLU A 91 -0.28 -14.53 -9.12
C GLU A 91 -1.65 -13.97 -8.73
N ASN A 92 -1.83 -13.59 -7.46
CA ASN A 92 -3.06 -12.99 -6.98
C ASN A 92 -3.32 -11.61 -7.61
N GLN A 93 -2.28 -10.78 -7.83
CA GLN A 93 -2.42 -9.49 -8.54
C GLN A 93 -2.97 -9.69 -9.96
N ASN A 94 -2.47 -10.69 -10.68
CA ASN A 94 -2.91 -10.99 -12.05
C ASN A 94 -4.38 -11.43 -12.13
N ARG A 95 -4.95 -11.92 -11.04
CA ARG A 95 -6.35 -12.35 -10.94
C ARG A 95 -7.16 -11.58 -9.89
N LEU A 96 -6.71 -10.37 -9.54
CA LEU A 96 -7.28 -9.59 -8.45
C LEU A 96 -8.78 -9.31 -8.64
N SER A 97 -9.23 -9.07 -9.87
CA SER A 97 -10.64 -8.87 -10.18
C SER A 97 -11.49 -10.13 -9.92
N GLU A 98 -10.97 -11.32 -10.22
CA GLU A 98 -11.63 -12.59 -9.91
C GLU A 98 -11.73 -12.79 -8.40
N LEU A 99 -10.62 -12.57 -7.68
CA LEU A 99 -10.59 -12.69 -6.22
C LEU A 99 -11.52 -11.68 -5.55
N HIS A 100 -11.63 -10.48 -6.10
CA HIS A 100 -12.59 -9.48 -5.65
C HIS A 100 -14.05 -9.95 -5.85
N ASP A 101 -14.41 -10.53 -7.03
CA ASP A 101 -15.76 -11.07 -7.23
C ASP A 101 -16.09 -12.22 -6.26
N ILE A 102 -15.12 -13.11 -6.02
CA ILE A 102 -15.24 -14.16 -5.00
C ILE A 102 -15.54 -13.56 -3.64
N GLN A 103 -14.77 -12.55 -3.22
CA GLN A 103 -14.97 -11.86 -1.95
C GLN A 103 -16.36 -11.22 -1.85
N MET A 104 -16.81 -10.55 -2.90
CA MET A 104 -18.15 -9.94 -2.94
C MET A 104 -19.29 -11.00 -2.91
N ARG A 105 -19.05 -12.17 -3.42
CA ARG A 105 -20.00 -13.30 -3.33
C ARG A 105 -20.03 -13.91 -1.94
N LEU A 106 -18.86 -14.09 -1.33
CA LEU A 106 -18.75 -14.57 0.06
C LEU A 106 -19.38 -13.60 1.07
N ALA A 107 -19.30 -12.30 0.82
CA ALA A 107 -19.89 -11.26 1.67
C ALA A 107 -21.43 -11.18 1.56
N ASP A 108 -22.02 -11.68 0.48
CA ASP A 108 -23.47 -11.69 0.26
C ASP A 108 -23.98 -13.12 0.01
N PRO A 109 -24.51 -13.80 1.05
CA PRO A 109 -24.97 -15.20 0.92
C PRO A 109 -26.08 -15.40 -0.11
N ARG A 110 -26.78 -14.33 -0.53
CA ARG A 110 -27.80 -14.41 -1.59
C ARG A 110 -27.20 -14.66 -2.98
N ARG A 111 -25.89 -14.44 -3.11
CA ARG A 111 -25.10 -14.64 -4.34
C ARG A 111 -24.47 -16.03 -4.44
N VAL A 112 -24.73 -16.91 -3.47
CA VAL A 112 -24.20 -18.28 -3.40
C VAL A 112 -25.35 -19.27 -3.52
N SER A 113 -25.23 -20.23 -4.43
CA SER A 113 -26.33 -21.16 -4.77
C SER A 113 -26.50 -22.29 -3.74
N GLY A 114 -25.53 -22.52 -2.87
CA GLY A 114 -25.56 -23.56 -1.85
C GLY A 114 -24.20 -23.88 -1.26
N GLU A 115 -24.17 -24.91 -0.41
CA GLU A 115 -22.97 -25.28 0.37
C GLU A 115 -21.79 -25.69 -0.50
N GLU A 116 -22.01 -26.43 -1.58
CA GLU A 116 -20.95 -26.88 -2.49
C GLU A 116 -20.22 -25.68 -3.11
N GLU A 117 -20.95 -24.74 -3.67
CA GLU A 117 -20.38 -23.51 -4.23
C GLU A 117 -19.68 -22.65 -3.16
N LEU A 118 -20.26 -22.58 -1.94
CA LEU A 118 -19.64 -21.86 -0.83
C LEU A 118 -18.24 -22.41 -0.51
N GLN A 119 -18.12 -23.75 -0.43
CA GLN A 119 -16.84 -24.39 -0.13
C GLN A 119 -15.82 -24.19 -1.27
N GLU A 120 -16.26 -24.19 -2.53
CA GLU A 120 -15.41 -23.88 -3.69
C GLU A 120 -14.88 -22.43 -3.61
N LEU A 121 -15.75 -21.46 -3.32
CA LEU A 121 -15.37 -20.07 -3.19
C LEU A 121 -14.39 -19.84 -2.03
N ILE A 122 -14.62 -20.50 -0.88
CA ILE A 122 -13.70 -20.44 0.28
C ILE A 122 -12.33 -21.03 -0.09
N ALA A 123 -12.30 -22.15 -0.81
CA ALA A 123 -11.04 -22.82 -1.18
C ALA A 123 -10.18 -21.97 -2.14
N VAL A 124 -10.81 -21.19 -3.01
CA VAL A 124 -10.12 -20.37 -4.03
C VAL A 124 -9.89 -18.93 -3.56
N GLY A 125 -10.78 -18.41 -2.73
CA GLY A 125 -10.72 -17.05 -2.19
C GLY A 125 -9.46 -16.76 -1.38
N ARG A 126 -9.27 -15.49 -1.04
CA ARG A 126 -8.17 -15.02 -0.19
C ARG A 126 -8.72 -14.20 0.95
N THR A 127 -8.07 -14.28 2.10
CA THR A 127 -8.41 -13.40 3.22
C THR A 127 -8.05 -11.96 2.89
N VAL A 128 -9.00 -11.06 3.01
CA VAL A 128 -8.77 -9.62 2.85
C VAL A 128 -8.49 -9.01 4.21
N VAL A 129 -7.35 -8.34 4.33
CA VAL A 129 -6.92 -7.62 5.53
C VAL A 129 -6.81 -6.15 5.17
N LEU A 130 -7.49 -5.30 5.91
CA LEU A 130 -7.35 -3.85 5.81
C LEU A 130 -6.50 -3.34 6.98
N ILE A 131 -5.43 -2.62 6.65
CA ILE A 131 -4.66 -1.85 7.65
C ILE A 131 -4.86 -0.37 7.35
N THR A 132 -5.11 0.41 8.38
CA THR A 132 -5.25 1.87 8.30
C THR A 132 -4.31 2.55 9.28
N HIS A 133 -3.84 3.74 8.94
CA HIS A 133 -2.87 4.49 9.70
C HIS A 133 -3.25 5.97 9.76
N GLY A 134 -2.72 6.69 10.74
CA GLY A 134 -2.56 8.15 10.72
C GLY A 134 -3.83 8.98 10.66
N ILE A 135 -4.97 8.49 11.17
CA ILE A 135 -6.18 9.32 11.29
C ILE A 135 -5.90 10.54 12.18
N HIS A 136 -5.13 10.35 13.24
CA HIS A 136 -4.55 11.44 14.03
C HIS A 136 -3.15 11.75 13.50
N SER A 137 -3.01 12.79 12.73
CA SER A 137 -1.78 13.10 11.98
C SER A 137 -0.52 13.30 12.84
N THR A 138 -0.68 13.64 14.11
CA THR A 138 0.43 13.74 15.08
C THR A 138 0.95 12.38 15.54
N GLU A 139 0.26 11.30 15.22
CA GLU A 139 0.67 9.92 15.46
C GLU A 139 1.54 9.40 14.31
N VAL A 140 2.68 10.06 14.11
CA VAL A 140 3.52 9.94 12.90
C VAL A 140 4.09 8.54 12.64
N GLY A 141 4.19 7.68 13.66
CA GLY A 141 4.78 6.34 13.52
C GLY A 141 4.02 5.42 12.59
N GLY A 142 2.68 5.54 12.52
CA GLY A 142 1.84 4.72 11.64
C GLY A 142 2.18 4.92 10.16
N PRO A 143 2.02 6.12 9.59
CA PRO A 143 2.33 6.40 8.18
C PRO A 143 3.79 6.10 7.80
N GLN A 144 4.75 6.39 8.70
CA GLN A 144 6.15 6.06 8.47
C GLN A 144 6.39 4.54 8.45
N THR A 145 5.74 3.80 9.34
CA THR A 145 5.85 2.33 9.39
C THR A 145 5.23 1.67 8.16
N ALA A 146 4.16 2.23 7.59
CA ALA A 146 3.55 1.74 6.36
C ALA A 146 4.59 1.63 5.22
N ALA A 147 5.46 2.62 5.04
CA ALA A 147 6.50 2.58 4.01
C ALA A 147 7.47 1.38 4.19
N ARG A 148 7.85 1.05 5.42
CA ARG A 148 8.70 -0.12 5.71
C ARG A 148 7.97 -1.44 5.51
N LEU A 149 6.71 -1.52 5.95
CA LEU A 149 5.88 -2.71 5.78
C LEU A 149 5.68 -3.01 4.30
N LEU A 150 5.26 -2.03 3.53
CA LEU A 150 5.01 -2.16 2.10
C LEU A 150 6.27 -2.54 1.33
N TYR A 151 7.42 -1.93 1.65
CA TYR A 151 8.72 -2.34 1.10
C TYR A 151 9.05 -3.81 1.41
N ARG A 152 8.89 -4.24 2.67
CA ARG A 152 9.18 -5.63 3.06
C ARG A 152 8.32 -6.62 2.28
N LEU A 153 7.03 -6.34 2.13
CA LEU A 153 6.11 -7.20 1.39
C LEU A 153 6.40 -7.18 -0.12
N ALA A 154 6.76 -6.03 -0.68
CA ALA A 154 7.12 -5.87 -2.07
C ALA A 154 8.40 -6.62 -2.47
N SER A 155 9.39 -6.70 -1.57
CA SER A 155 10.76 -7.12 -1.89
C SER A 155 11.18 -8.46 -1.28
N SER A 156 10.63 -8.86 -0.13
CA SER A 156 11.10 -10.04 0.60
C SER A 156 10.69 -11.34 -0.08
N ASN A 157 11.65 -12.27 -0.17
CA ASN A 157 11.45 -13.64 -0.64
C ASN A 157 11.52 -14.66 0.50
N GLU A 158 11.46 -14.20 1.76
CA GLU A 158 11.32 -15.09 2.90
C GLU A 158 10.07 -15.97 2.75
N GLU A 159 10.18 -17.26 3.12
CA GLU A 159 9.10 -18.25 2.98
C GLU A 159 7.80 -17.76 3.63
N ARG A 160 7.91 -17.24 4.86
CA ARG A 160 6.73 -16.72 5.58
C ARG A 160 6.08 -15.52 4.89
N VAL A 161 6.85 -14.63 4.27
CA VAL A 161 6.30 -13.49 3.52
C VAL A 161 5.58 -13.97 2.27
N ARG A 162 6.15 -14.94 1.55
CA ARG A 162 5.50 -15.56 0.40
C ARG A 162 4.20 -16.25 0.78
N GLU A 163 4.23 -17.05 1.85
CA GLU A 163 3.03 -17.72 2.39
C GLU A 163 1.91 -16.72 2.69
N ILE A 164 2.25 -15.59 3.34
CA ILE A 164 1.28 -14.51 3.60
C ILE A 164 0.72 -13.97 2.28
N LEU A 165 1.58 -13.59 1.34
CA LEU A 165 1.17 -12.98 0.07
C LEU A 165 0.34 -13.94 -0.80
N ASP A 166 0.60 -15.24 -0.73
CA ASP A 166 -0.16 -16.23 -1.48
C ASP A 166 -1.58 -16.44 -0.94
N ASN A 167 -1.81 -16.14 0.34
CA ASN A 167 -3.08 -16.40 1.03
C ASN A 167 -3.86 -15.14 1.42
N VAL A 168 -3.24 -13.96 1.33
CA VAL A 168 -3.81 -12.70 1.81
C VAL A 168 -3.78 -11.65 0.71
N ILE A 169 -4.86 -10.88 0.63
CA ILE A 169 -4.89 -9.58 -0.05
C ILE A 169 -4.83 -8.53 1.06
N LEU A 170 -3.71 -7.85 1.16
CA LEU A 170 -3.55 -6.72 2.05
C LEU A 170 -4.00 -5.45 1.34
N LEU A 171 -4.91 -4.73 1.95
CA LEU A 171 -5.28 -3.36 1.62
C LEU A 171 -4.67 -2.46 2.70
N ASP A 172 -3.79 -1.58 2.32
CA ASP A 172 -3.15 -0.63 3.25
C ASP A 172 -3.56 0.80 2.87
N ILE A 173 -4.16 1.52 3.82
CA ILE A 173 -4.40 2.96 3.70
C ILE A 173 -3.36 3.65 4.59
N PRO A 174 -2.24 4.11 4.02
CA PRO A 174 -1.07 4.57 4.79
C PRO A 174 -1.33 5.84 5.60
N SER A 175 -2.35 6.60 5.26
CA SER A 175 -2.88 7.68 6.09
C SER A 175 -4.37 7.88 5.83
N LEU A 176 -5.16 7.88 6.90
CA LEU A 176 -6.57 8.30 6.88
C LEU A 176 -6.72 9.83 6.94
N ASN A 177 -5.61 10.55 7.14
CA ASN A 177 -5.55 12.01 7.19
C ASN A 177 -4.31 12.52 6.44
N PRO A 178 -4.28 12.38 5.09
CA PRO A 178 -3.14 12.81 4.28
C PRO A 178 -2.78 14.29 4.47
N ASP A 179 -3.77 15.17 4.52
CA ASP A 179 -3.57 16.62 4.70
C ASP A 179 -2.85 16.91 6.02
N GLY A 180 -3.30 16.27 7.09
CA GLY A 180 -2.64 16.42 8.40
C GLY A 180 -1.27 15.76 8.44
N THR A 181 -1.06 14.64 7.75
CA THR A 181 0.25 13.99 7.64
C THR A 181 1.27 14.90 6.95
N GLU A 182 0.87 15.57 5.86
CA GLU A 182 1.69 16.58 5.18
C GLU A 182 2.03 17.72 6.13
N TRP A 183 1.03 18.34 6.75
CA TRP A 183 1.22 19.51 7.62
C TRP A 183 2.09 19.22 8.84
N VAL A 184 1.92 18.08 9.50
CA VAL A 184 2.72 17.72 10.67
C VAL A 184 4.18 17.55 10.28
N ALA A 185 4.45 16.87 9.18
CA ALA A 185 5.82 16.65 8.73
C ALA A 185 6.48 17.94 8.26
N ASP A 186 5.78 18.75 7.47
CA ASP A 186 6.30 20.04 6.99
C ASP A 186 6.58 21.00 8.14
N TRP A 187 5.65 21.12 9.09
CA TRP A 187 5.84 21.95 10.29
C TRP A 187 7.04 21.48 11.12
N TYR A 188 7.17 20.18 11.37
CA TYR A 188 8.29 19.63 12.09
C TYR A 188 9.62 19.93 11.38
N ASN A 189 9.68 19.66 10.07
CA ASN A 189 10.89 19.86 9.27
C ASN A 189 11.30 21.34 9.16
N GLU A 190 10.32 22.27 9.09
CA GLU A 190 10.58 23.73 9.08
C GLU A 190 11.31 24.19 10.34
N TRP A 191 10.91 23.66 11.51
CA TRP A 191 11.44 24.11 12.80
C TRP A 191 12.54 23.21 13.37
N LEU A 192 12.96 22.23 12.61
CA LEU A 192 13.99 21.27 13.02
C LEU A 192 15.30 21.97 13.39
N GLY A 193 15.82 21.68 14.59
CA GLY A 193 17.06 22.26 15.10
C GLY A 193 16.92 23.65 15.70
N THR A 194 15.70 24.17 15.80
CA THR A 194 15.39 25.44 16.46
C THR A 194 14.80 25.23 17.85
N GLU A 195 14.57 26.30 18.61
CA GLU A 195 13.83 26.24 19.88
C GLU A 195 12.37 25.84 19.74
N TYR A 196 11.83 25.85 18.52
CA TYR A 196 10.45 25.48 18.18
C TYR A 196 10.32 24.04 17.69
N GLU A 197 11.40 23.28 17.63
CA GLU A 197 11.36 21.86 17.28
C GLU A 197 10.35 21.11 18.16
N ALA A 198 9.47 20.32 17.55
CA ALA A 198 8.38 19.62 18.19
C ALA A 198 7.32 20.52 18.88
N SER A 199 7.27 21.82 18.54
CA SER A 199 6.17 22.68 18.97
C SER A 199 4.84 22.20 18.37
N ALA A 200 3.73 22.46 19.08
CA ALA A 200 2.41 22.10 18.59
C ALA A 200 2.10 22.83 17.27
N LEU A 201 1.38 22.16 16.38
CA LEU A 201 0.84 22.79 15.19
C LEU A 201 0.00 24.01 15.56
N PRO A 202 0.13 25.14 14.82
CA PRO A 202 -0.70 26.32 15.06
C PRO A 202 -2.11 26.18 14.50
N TRP A 203 -2.43 25.06 13.87
CA TRP A 203 -3.72 24.73 13.28
C TRP A 203 -4.30 23.45 13.87
N LEU A 204 -5.53 23.12 13.45
CA LEU A 204 -6.11 21.80 13.63
C LEU A 204 -5.38 20.80 12.74
N TYR A 205 -5.26 19.56 13.19
CA TYR A 205 -4.64 18.47 12.41
C TYR A 205 -5.50 17.98 11.24
N HIS A 206 -6.70 18.52 11.07
CA HIS A 206 -7.55 18.37 9.90
C HIS A 206 -8.23 19.71 9.58
N TYR A 207 -8.32 20.07 8.32
CA TYR A 207 -8.69 21.41 7.87
C TYR A 207 -10.07 21.90 8.36
N TYR A 208 -11.09 21.05 8.29
CA TYR A 208 -12.46 21.43 8.66
C TYR A 208 -12.93 20.88 10.00
N VAL A 209 -12.20 19.98 10.60
CA VAL A 209 -12.66 19.30 11.82
C VAL A 209 -12.21 20.06 13.06
N GLY A 210 -13.16 20.68 13.74
CA GLY A 210 -12.95 21.30 15.04
C GLY A 210 -13.01 20.30 16.21
N HIS A 211 -13.22 19.04 15.92
CA HIS A 211 -13.23 17.90 16.83
C HIS A 211 -12.36 16.78 16.25
N ASP A 212 -12.23 15.65 16.96
CA ASP A 212 -11.51 14.46 16.52
C ASP A 212 -12.13 13.90 15.22
N ASN A 213 -11.38 13.80 14.12
CA ASN A 213 -11.84 13.23 12.86
C ASN A 213 -12.16 11.73 12.97
N ASN A 214 -11.60 11.04 13.98
CA ASN A 214 -11.99 9.67 14.34
C ASN A 214 -13.37 9.61 15.06
N ARG A 215 -14.20 10.63 14.89
CA ARG A 215 -15.61 10.69 15.31
C ARG A 215 -16.56 10.92 14.13
N ASP A 216 -16.07 10.74 12.89
CA ASP A 216 -16.89 10.94 11.68
C ASP A 216 -17.52 9.63 11.15
N TRP A 217 -17.16 8.47 11.68
CA TRP A 217 -17.58 7.16 11.20
C TRP A 217 -19.10 6.92 11.22
N TYR A 218 -19.85 7.65 12.02
CA TYR A 218 -21.32 7.60 12.03
C TYR A 218 -21.97 8.64 11.11
N ALA A 219 -21.27 9.73 10.82
CA ALA A 219 -21.81 10.88 10.11
C ALA A 219 -21.40 10.92 8.64
N PHE A 220 -20.21 10.40 8.30
CA PHE A 220 -19.62 10.37 6.95
C PHE A 220 -19.60 11.75 6.29
N THR A 221 -19.22 12.78 7.02
CA THR A 221 -19.21 14.17 6.53
C THR A 221 -17.91 14.53 5.82
N GLN A 222 -16.82 13.78 6.08
CA GLN A 222 -15.50 14.02 5.53
C GLN A 222 -15.23 13.13 4.31
N SER A 223 -14.52 13.68 3.31
CA SER A 223 -14.13 12.96 2.10
C SER A 223 -13.33 11.70 2.43
N GLU A 224 -12.40 11.81 3.37
CA GLU A 224 -11.49 10.76 3.78
C GLU A 224 -12.25 9.56 4.38
N THR A 225 -13.24 9.83 5.23
CA THR A 225 -14.12 8.80 5.79
C THR A 225 -14.95 8.13 4.69
N GLN A 226 -15.50 8.93 3.76
CA GLN A 226 -16.28 8.42 2.63
C GLN A 226 -15.40 7.55 1.71
N HIS A 227 -14.18 7.97 1.37
CA HIS A 227 -13.26 7.20 0.55
C HIS A 227 -12.88 5.87 1.22
N THR A 228 -12.61 5.89 2.52
CA THR A 228 -12.30 4.68 3.28
C THR A 228 -13.46 3.69 3.27
N VAL A 229 -14.67 4.16 3.58
CA VAL A 229 -15.84 3.28 3.66
C VAL A 229 -16.22 2.75 2.29
N LEU A 230 -16.31 3.61 1.28
CA LEU A 230 -16.74 3.19 -0.06
C LEU A 230 -15.65 2.38 -0.78
N GLY A 231 -14.39 2.82 -0.70
CA GLY A 231 -13.28 2.23 -1.46
C GLY A 231 -12.64 1.00 -0.82
N ALA A 232 -12.72 0.86 0.52
CA ALA A 232 -12.15 -0.28 1.22
C ALA A 232 -13.22 -1.16 1.89
N HIS A 233 -13.99 -0.63 2.85
CA HIS A 233 -14.93 -1.46 3.61
C HIS A 233 -16.04 -2.04 2.73
N ASN A 234 -16.76 -1.21 1.99
CA ASN A 234 -17.88 -1.65 1.16
C ASN A 234 -17.45 -2.33 -0.13
N ALA A 235 -16.30 -1.93 -0.67
CA ALA A 235 -15.78 -2.55 -1.89
C ALA A 235 -15.18 -3.93 -1.63
N TRP A 236 -14.57 -4.17 -0.47
CA TRP A 236 -13.80 -5.38 -0.23
C TRP A 236 -14.32 -6.26 0.91
N HIS A 237 -15.17 -5.75 1.80
CA HIS A 237 -15.64 -6.49 2.98
C HIS A 237 -14.52 -7.25 3.71
N PRO A 238 -13.47 -6.54 4.20
CA PRO A 238 -12.31 -7.20 4.80
C PRO A 238 -12.69 -8.04 6.02
N GLN A 239 -12.12 -9.24 6.14
CA GLN A 239 -12.33 -10.11 7.30
C GLN A 239 -11.59 -9.61 8.54
N ILE A 240 -10.50 -8.87 8.33
CA ILE A 240 -9.70 -8.28 9.42
C ILE A 240 -9.50 -6.81 9.11
N VAL A 241 -9.76 -5.96 10.09
CA VAL A 241 -9.43 -4.54 10.06
C VAL A 241 -8.50 -4.22 11.22
N HIS A 242 -7.36 -3.60 10.92
CA HIS A 242 -6.38 -3.19 11.91
C HIS A 242 -6.10 -1.69 11.76
N ASP A 243 -6.69 -0.90 12.64
CA ASP A 243 -6.46 0.55 12.69
C ASP A 243 -5.31 0.87 13.65
N ILE A 244 -4.28 1.56 13.15
CA ILE A 244 -3.04 1.81 13.88
C ILE A 244 -3.04 3.21 14.46
N HIS A 245 -2.91 3.28 15.79
CA HIS A 245 -2.80 4.49 16.58
C HIS A 245 -1.52 4.52 17.41
N GLN A 246 -1.17 5.69 17.91
CA GLN A 246 -0.15 5.87 18.93
C GLN A 246 -0.75 6.39 20.23
N MET A 247 -0.29 5.87 21.35
CA MET A 247 -0.63 6.38 22.67
C MET A 247 0.38 7.43 23.11
N GLY A 248 -0.08 8.37 23.95
CA GLY A 248 0.81 9.34 24.56
C GLY A 248 1.94 8.70 25.36
N GLY A 249 3.12 9.34 25.38
CA GLY A 249 4.34 8.78 25.95
C GLY A 249 4.29 8.42 27.45
N GLY A 250 3.32 8.95 28.20
CA GLY A 250 3.12 8.66 29.63
C GLY A 250 2.16 7.52 29.93
N GLY A 251 1.55 6.90 28.90
CA GLY A 251 0.55 5.86 29.07
C GLY A 251 1.05 4.44 28.77
N ALA A 252 0.11 3.50 28.62
CA ALA A 252 0.38 2.15 28.16
C ALA A 252 0.93 2.19 26.72
N ARG A 253 1.82 1.27 26.39
CA ARG A 253 2.42 1.19 25.03
C ARG A 253 1.54 0.45 24.04
N ILE A 254 0.70 -0.45 24.54
CA ILE A 254 -0.24 -1.22 23.76
C ILE A 254 -1.49 -1.50 24.59
N PHE A 255 -2.62 -1.55 23.93
CA PHE A 255 -3.88 -1.82 24.54
C PHE A 255 -4.77 -2.58 23.56
N PHE A 256 -5.41 -3.64 24.03
CA PHE A 256 -6.34 -4.45 23.28
C PHE A 256 -7.69 -4.52 23.97
N PRO A 257 -8.82 -4.44 23.27
CA PRO A 257 -10.09 -4.85 23.82
C PRO A 257 -10.09 -6.38 24.12
N PRO A 258 -11.02 -6.90 24.97
CA PRO A 258 -12.13 -6.16 25.56
C PRO A 258 -11.69 -5.29 26.75
N TYR A 259 -12.45 -4.24 26.97
CA TYR A 259 -12.35 -3.44 28.18
C TYR A 259 -12.93 -4.21 29.37
N MET A 260 -12.53 -3.87 30.61
CA MET A 260 -13.05 -4.53 31.81
C MET A 260 -14.58 -4.38 31.94
N ASP A 261 -15.09 -3.22 31.55
CA ASP A 261 -16.52 -2.96 31.44
C ASP A 261 -16.85 -2.60 29.99
N PRO A 262 -17.92 -3.16 29.39
CA PRO A 262 -18.30 -2.81 28.04
C PRO A 262 -18.67 -1.32 27.97
N ILE A 263 -18.10 -0.61 26.99
CA ILE A 263 -18.40 0.81 26.74
C ILE A 263 -19.85 0.97 26.29
N GLU A 264 -20.36 -0.02 25.58
CA GLU A 264 -21.74 -0.09 25.10
C GLU A 264 -22.35 -1.43 25.51
N HIS A 265 -23.37 -1.38 26.37
CA HIS A 265 -23.99 -2.58 26.95
C HIS A 265 -24.78 -3.44 25.96
N ASN A 266 -25.04 -2.95 24.75
CA ASN A 266 -25.73 -3.68 23.69
C ASN A 266 -24.79 -4.39 22.71
N VAL A 267 -23.49 -4.26 22.90
CA VAL A 267 -22.47 -4.91 22.08
C VAL A 267 -21.68 -5.87 22.96
N ASP A 268 -21.60 -7.12 22.57
CA ASP A 268 -20.76 -8.11 23.25
C ASP A 268 -19.27 -7.68 23.19
N PRO A 269 -18.52 -7.87 24.27
CA PRO A 269 -17.11 -7.52 24.35
C PRO A 269 -16.24 -8.27 23.33
#